data_ed772a6e9eada90e2851978719c2ad92
#
_entry.id   ed772a6e9eada90e2851978719c2ad92
#
_cell.length_a   1.000
_cell.length_b   1.000
_cell.length_c   1.000
_cell.angle_alpha   90.00
_cell.angle_beta   90.00
_cell.angle_gamma   90.00
#
_symmetry.space_group_name_H-M   'P 1'
#
loop_
_entity.id
_entity.type
_entity.pdbx_description
1 polymer ?
#
loop_
_entity_poly.entity_id
_entity_poly.type
_entity_poly.pdbx_seq_one_letter_code
_entity_poly.pdbx_strand_id
1 'polypeptide(L)'
;MSQLVDDEALVERFPYAQIDHDIKHLYRGWLDKRLLLNCCDDCGRFHHPPKPVCPSCWCSSLTPTEVSGRGVIHLTMLLHQGPPAPDVDYSKGPHPVVSIDLEEQEGLRFTSTVIDCPLEDVKIGLPVELTWIDRFGAPFPVFRPRAESRTRKDPQ
;
A
#
# COMPACT_ATOMS: atom_id res chain seq x y z
N MET A 1 10.60 -15.65 -13.74
CA MET A 1 9.38 -15.37 -14.54
C MET A 1 8.20 -15.77 -13.70
N SER A 2 7.45 -14.78 -13.23
CA SER A 2 6.16 -15.04 -12.61
C SER A 2 5.26 -15.67 -13.67
N GLN A 3 4.78 -16.91 -13.44
CA GLN A 3 3.70 -17.46 -14.24
C GLN A 3 2.54 -16.50 -14.10
N LEU A 4 2.06 -15.98 -15.22
CA LEU A 4 0.87 -15.13 -15.24
C LEU A 4 -0.29 -15.96 -14.67
N VAL A 5 -0.58 -15.72 -13.41
CA VAL A 5 -1.75 -16.29 -12.73
C VAL A 5 -2.97 -15.78 -13.50
N ASP A 6 -3.84 -16.67 -13.94
CA ASP A 6 -5.08 -16.26 -14.60
C ASP A 6 -6.00 -15.52 -13.63
N ASP A 7 -7.06 -14.90 -14.15
CA ASP A 7 -7.94 -14.04 -13.33
C ASP A 7 -8.70 -14.86 -12.27
N GLU A 8 -9.06 -16.10 -12.55
CA GLU A 8 -9.77 -16.99 -11.63
C GLU A 8 -8.87 -17.38 -10.45
N ALA A 9 -7.66 -17.85 -10.73
CA ALA A 9 -6.67 -18.18 -9.71
C ALA A 9 -6.24 -16.92 -8.90
N LEU A 10 -6.24 -15.74 -9.52
CA LEU A 10 -5.95 -14.48 -8.80
C LEU A 10 -7.02 -14.20 -7.73
N VAL A 11 -8.31 -14.36 -8.07
CA VAL A 11 -9.42 -14.15 -7.14
C VAL A 11 -9.36 -15.16 -5.98
N GLU A 12 -9.01 -16.42 -6.25
CA GLU A 12 -8.86 -17.45 -5.21
C GLU A 12 -7.74 -17.12 -4.20
N ARG A 13 -6.68 -16.46 -4.67
CA ARG A 13 -5.54 -16.07 -3.80
C ARG A 13 -5.87 -14.93 -2.84
N PHE A 14 -6.88 -14.12 -3.14
CA PHE A 14 -7.30 -12.97 -2.33
C PHE A 14 -8.79 -13.03 -2.01
N PRO A 15 -9.25 -13.99 -1.18
CA PRO A 15 -10.68 -14.25 -0.97
C PRO A 15 -11.43 -13.13 -0.26
N TYR A 16 -10.73 -12.18 0.32
CA TYR A 16 -11.28 -11.00 1.00
C TYR A 16 -11.37 -9.79 0.07
N ALA A 17 -10.81 -9.84 -1.14
CA ALA A 17 -10.73 -8.72 -2.08
C ALA A 17 -11.82 -8.81 -3.14
N GLN A 18 -12.35 -7.66 -3.52
CA GLN A 18 -13.18 -7.53 -4.72
C GLN A 18 -12.26 -7.09 -5.86
N ILE A 19 -11.89 -8.04 -6.71
CA ILE A 19 -10.95 -7.81 -7.81
C ILE A 19 -11.74 -7.63 -9.10
N ASP A 20 -11.62 -6.47 -9.70
CA ASP A 20 -12.18 -6.13 -11.01
C ASP A 20 -11.06 -5.92 -12.05
N HIS A 21 -11.46 -5.54 -13.26
CA HIS A 21 -10.53 -5.30 -14.35
C HIS A 21 -9.50 -4.21 -14.05
N ASP A 22 -9.89 -3.16 -13.34
CA ASP A 22 -9.03 -1.99 -13.10
C ASP A 22 -8.02 -2.23 -11.98
N ILE A 23 -8.33 -3.11 -11.02
CA ILE A 23 -7.48 -3.33 -9.84
C ILE A 23 -6.64 -4.61 -9.91
N LYS A 24 -6.91 -5.52 -10.84
CA LYS A 24 -6.22 -6.83 -10.88
C LYS A 24 -4.69 -6.75 -10.97
N HIS A 25 -4.15 -5.72 -11.62
CA HIS A 25 -2.71 -5.54 -11.73
C HIS A 25 -2.05 -5.26 -10.36
N LEU A 26 -2.76 -4.58 -9.45
CA LEU A 26 -2.31 -4.32 -8.09
C LEU A 26 -2.08 -5.65 -7.34
N TYR A 27 -3.07 -6.54 -7.35
CA TYR A 27 -2.98 -7.84 -6.68
C TYR A 27 -1.98 -8.79 -7.34
N ARG A 28 -1.83 -8.75 -8.66
CA ARG A 28 -0.75 -9.48 -9.35
C ARG A 28 0.62 -8.98 -8.91
N GLY A 29 0.81 -7.68 -8.76
CA GLY A 29 2.02 -7.11 -8.20
C GLY A 29 2.31 -7.62 -6.80
N TRP A 30 1.28 -7.76 -5.95
CA TRP A 30 1.46 -8.29 -4.59
C TRP A 30 2.00 -9.72 -4.58
N LEU A 31 1.59 -10.59 -5.52
CA LEU A 31 2.14 -11.95 -5.63
C LEU A 31 3.65 -11.95 -5.84
N ASP A 32 4.18 -10.93 -6.51
CA ASP A 32 5.60 -10.72 -6.73
C ASP A 32 6.25 -9.79 -5.68
N LYS A 33 5.52 -9.43 -4.62
CA LYS A 33 5.92 -8.47 -3.58
C LYS A 33 6.31 -7.10 -4.17
N ARG A 34 5.54 -6.64 -5.12
CA ARG A 34 5.70 -5.35 -5.79
C ARG A 34 4.42 -4.52 -5.62
N LEU A 35 4.56 -3.28 -5.22
CA LEU A 35 3.44 -2.34 -5.16
C LEU A 35 3.37 -1.58 -6.47
N LEU A 36 2.43 -2.01 -7.35
CA LEU A 36 2.22 -1.43 -8.67
C LEU A 36 1.03 -0.46 -8.62
N LEU A 37 1.28 0.82 -8.81
CA LEU A 37 0.24 1.85 -8.90
C LEU A 37 0.15 2.38 -10.33
N ASN A 38 -1.04 2.83 -10.72
CA ASN A 38 -1.23 3.37 -12.06
C ASN A 38 -0.48 4.68 -12.24
N CYS A 39 0.35 4.75 -13.28
CA CYS A 39 0.97 5.97 -13.77
C CYS A 39 0.39 6.32 -15.15
N CYS A 40 -0.02 7.56 -15.34
CA CYS A 40 -0.55 8.00 -16.61
C CYS A 40 0.59 8.18 -17.64
N ASP A 41 0.44 7.59 -18.81
CA ASP A 41 1.46 7.62 -19.86
C ASP A 41 1.58 9.01 -20.50
N ASP A 42 0.54 9.84 -20.40
CA ASP A 42 0.50 11.18 -20.99
C ASP A 42 1.03 12.25 -20.02
N CYS A 43 0.45 12.37 -18.81
CA CYS A 43 0.85 13.42 -17.86
C CYS A 43 1.81 12.96 -16.77
N GLY A 44 2.15 11.67 -16.69
CA GLY A 44 3.11 11.11 -15.74
C GLY A 44 2.62 11.05 -14.28
N ARG A 45 1.37 11.38 -14.00
CA ARG A 45 0.84 11.37 -12.64
C ARG A 45 0.43 9.98 -12.21
N PHE A 46 0.79 9.63 -10.97
CA PHE A 46 0.30 8.44 -10.29
C PHE A 46 -1.10 8.66 -9.73
N HIS A 47 -1.88 7.60 -9.66
CA HIS A 47 -3.14 7.58 -8.94
C HIS A 47 -3.44 6.23 -8.28
N HIS A 48 -4.06 6.33 -7.12
CA HIS A 48 -4.60 5.23 -6.35
C HIS A 48 -5.84 5.72 -5.58
N PRO A 49 -6.95 4.94 -5.51
CA PRO A 49 -7.16 3.64 -6.13
C PRO A 49 -7.20 3.69 -7.67
N PRO A 50 -7.01 2.52 -8.33
CA PRO A 50 -7.05 2.43 -9.79
C PRO A 50 -8.37 2.94 -10.37
N LYS A 51 -8.28 3.58 -11.54
CA LYS A 51 -9.42 4.09 -12.32
C LYS A 51 -9.16 3.83 -13.81
N PRO A 52 -10.22 3.72 -14.63
CA PRO A 52 -10.05 3.44 -16.07
C PRO A 52 -9.43 4.60 -16.86
N VAL A 53 -9.50 5.82 -16.32
CA VAL A 53 -8.94 7.03 -16.93
C VAL A 53 -8.18 7.87 -15.90
N CYS A 54 -7.20 8.61 -16.36
CA CYS A 54 -6.45 9.55 -15.53
C CYS A 54 -7.37 10.69 -15.06
N PRO A 55 -7.51 10.93 -13.74
CA PRO A 55 -8.38 11.99 -13.23
C PRO A 55 -7.83 13.40 -13.52
N SER A 56 -6.56 13.51 -13.92
CA SER A 56 -5.90 14.80 -14.17
C SER A 56 -5.99 15.26 -15.63
N CYS A 57 -5.83 14.36 -16.61
CA CYS A 57 -5.79 14.70 -18.03
C CYS A 57 -6.77 13.89 -18.90
N TRP A 58 -7.55 12.97 -18.30
CA TRP A 58 -8.54 12.11 -18.96
C TRP A 58 -7.96 11.09 -19.95
N CYS A 59 -6.64 10.93 -19.99
CA CYS A 59 -5.99 9.89 -20.79
C CYS A 59 -6.41 8.50 -20.27
N SER A 60 -6.68 7.56 -21.18
CA SER A 60 -7.02 6.17 -20.86
C SER A 60 -5.80 5.23 -20.89
N SER A 61 -4.63 5.75 -21.28
CA SER A 61 -3.38 4.97 -21.28
C SER A 61 -2.70 5.08 -19.91
N LEU A 62 -2.81 4.01 -19.14
CA LEU A 62 -2.30 3.92 -17.78
C LEU A 62 -1.40 2.70 -17.66
N THR A 63 -0.19 2.88 -17.14
CA THR A 63 0.78 1.80 -16.96
C THR A 63 0.99 1.53 -15.48
N PRO A 64 0.73 0.29 -14.99
CA PRO A 64 1.10 -0.12 -13.64
C PRO A 64 2.60 0.03 -13.43
N THR A 65 3.00 0.89 -12.51
CA THR A 65 4.40 1.26 -12.25
C THR A 65 4.73 1.00 -10.80
N GLU A 66 5.88 0.38 -10.55
CA GLU A 66 6.33 0.07 -9.21
C GLU A 66 6.73 1.35 -8.45
N VAL A 67 6.20 1.47 -7.24
CA VAL A 67 6.58 2.54 -6.30
C VAL A 67 7.53 1.98 -5.24
N SER A 68 8.36 2.86 -4.67
CA SER A 68 9.38 2.50 -3.67
C SER A 68 8.78 1.90 -2.39
N GLY A 69 7.53 2.25 -2.10
CA GLY A 69 6.88 1.91 -0.84
C GLY A 69 7.39 2.72 0.35
N ARG A 70 8.19 3.77 0.13
CA ARG A 70 8.61 4.70 1.18
C ARG A 70 7.63 5.86 1.28
N GLY A 71 7.38 6.30 2.50
CA GLY A 71 6.49 7.42 2.74
C GLY A 71 6.43 7.82 4.20
N VAL A 72 5.43 8.62 4.51
CA VAL A 72 5.13 9.04 5.88
C VAL A 72 3.65 8.81 6.19
N ILE A 73 3.34 8.54 7.44
CA ILE A 73 1.95 8.42 7.88
C ILE A 73 1.27 9.79 7.76
N HIS A 74 0.26 9.84 6.91
CA HIS A 74 -0.62 10.99 6.72
C HIS A 74 -1.77 11.01 7.72
N LEU A 75 -2.39 9.84 7.92
CA LEU A 75 -3.52 9.65 8.81
C LEU A 75 -3.37 8.32 9.53
N THR A 76 -3.79 8.27 10.79
CA THR A 76 -3.89 7.03 11.56
C THR A 76 -5.25 6.95 12.23
N MET A 77 -5.81 5.76 12.27
CA MET A 77 -7.00 5.41 13.02
C MET A 77 -6.82 4.07 13.72
N LEU A 78 -7.58 3.85 14.77
CA LEU A 78 -7.59 2.59 15.53
C LEU A 78 -8.93 1.90 15.34
N LEU A 79 -8.90 0.67 14.85
CA LEU A 79 -10.06 -0.21 14.80
C LEU A 79 -10.13 -1.00 16.09
N HIS A 80 -11.26 -0.94 16.78
CA HIS A 80 -11.50 -1.68 18.02
C HIS A 80 -12.29 -2.95 17.80
N GLN A 81 -12.99 -3.05 16.67
CA GLN A 81 -13.79 -4.20 16.26
C GLN A 81 -14.17 -4.11 14.78
N GLY A 82 -14.64 -5.21 14.23
CA GLY A 82 -15.33 -5.22 12.95
C GLY A 82 -14.56 -5.84 11.80
N PRO A 83 -15.27 -6.06 10.67
CA PRO A 83 -14.77 -6.82 9.53
C PRO A 83 -13.78 -6.11 8.60
N PRO A 84 -13.46 -4.78 8.69
CA PRO A 84 -12.65 -4.13 7.65
C PRO A 84 -11.22 -4.66 7.54
N ALA A 85 -10.70 -5.28 8.60
CA ALA A 85 -9.39 -5.90 8.56
C ALA A 85 -9.54 -7.41 8.78
N PRO A 86 -9.52 -8.22 7.71
CA PRO A 86 -9.59 -9.67 7.84
C PRO A 86 -8.38 -10.20 8.63
N ASP A 87 -8.60 -11.27 9.37
CA ASP A 87 -7.55 -11.96 10.15
C ASP A 87 -6.91 -11.10 11.26
N VAL A 88 -7.66 -10.16 11.82
CA VAL A 88 -7.22 -9.33 12.96
C VAL A 88 -7.78 -9.88 14.26
N ASP A 89 -6.89 -10.14 15.22
CA ASP A 89 -7.24 -10.53 16.59
C ASP A 89 -7.37 -9.27 17.47
N TYR A 90 -8.59 -8.78 17.63
CA TYR A 90 -8.87 -7.60 18.46
C TYR A 90 -8.77 -7.87 19.97
N SER A 91 -8.61 -9.13 20.40
CA SER A 91 -8.40 -9.44 21.83
C SER A 91 -7.05 -8.90 22.34
N LYS A 92 -6.11 -8.67 21.44
CA LYS A 92 -4.78 -8.12 21.73
C LYS A 92 -4.74 -6.58 21.77
N GLY A 93 -5.86 -5.93 21.53
CA GLY A 93 -5.98 -4.48 21.48
C GLY A 93 -6.44 -3.95 20.12
N PRO A 94 -6.54 -2.62 19.97
CA PRO A 94 -6.98 -2.03 18.73
C PRO A 94 -5.96 -2.24 17.60
N HIS A 95 -6.47 -2.35 16.37
CA HIS A 95 -5.66 -2.52 15.19
C HIS A 95 -5.42 -1.17 14.49
N PRO A 96 -4.16 -0.77 14.27
CA PRO A 96 -3.86 0.48 13.57
C PRO A 96 -4.14 0.34 12.07
N VAL A 97 -4.82 1.33 11.52
CA VAL A 97 -4.97 1.53 10.07
C VAL A 97 -4.38 2.89 9.73
N VAL A 98 -3.52 2.92 8.75
CA VAL A 98 -2.79 4.12 8.36
C VAL A 98 -2.98 4.42 6.88
N SER A 99 -3.06 5.70 6.56
CA SER A 99 -2.92 6.20 5.19
C SER A 99 -1.54 6.81 5.05
N ILE A 100 -0.78 6.34 4.08
CA ILE A 100 0.62 6.69 3.86
C ILE A 100 0.70 7.64 2.67
N ASP A 101 1.30 8.81 2.83
CA ASP A 101 1.74 9.65 1.72
C ASP A 101 3.03 9.04 1.15
N LEU A 102 2.95 8.48 -0.05
CA LEU A 102 4.09 7.90 -0.75
C LEU A 102 5.00 9.00 -1.34
N GLU A 103 6.31 8.78 -1.30
CA GLU A 103 7.29 9.81 -1.66
C GLU A 103 7.34 10.13 -3.17
N GLU A 104 6.76 9.28 -4.03
CA GLU A 104 6.76 9.46 -5.47
C GLU A 104 5.97 10.69 -5.94
N GLN A 105 4.91 11.05 -5.22
CA GLN A 105 4.05 12.16 -5.61
C GLN A 105 3.27 12.71 -4.42
N GLU A 106 3.19 14.03 -4.30
CA GLU A 106 2.34 14.67 -3.31
C GLU A 106 0.87 14.24 -3.46
N GLY A 107 0.26 13.80 -2.35
CA GLY A 107 -1.13 13.32 -2.30
C GLY A 107 -1.34 11.90 -2.84
N LEU A 108 -0.28 11.20 -3.25
CA LEU A 108 -0.37 9.77 -3.59
C LEU A 108 -0.40 8.96 -2.31
N ARG A 109 -1.55 8.35 -2.03
CA ARG A 109 -1.80 7.66 -0.76
C ARG A 109 -2.08 6.19 -0.93
N PHE A 110 -1.56 5.41 0.01
CA PHE A 110 -1.87 3.99 0.14
C PHE A 110 -2.29 3.68 1.57
N THR A 111 -3.37 2.92 1.72
CA THR A 111 -3.93 2.59 3.04
C THR A 111 -3.59 1.15 3.41
N SER A 112 -3.00 0.96 4.58
CA SER A 112 -2.69 -0.35 5.13
C SER A 112 -2.52 -0.27 6.66
N THR A 113 -1.66 -1.12 7.23
CA THR A 113 -1.32 -1.14 8.66
C THR A 113 0.18 -0.98 8.88
N VAL A 114 0.57 -0.74 10.12
CA VAL A 114 1.99 -0.71 10.54
C VAL A 114 2.26 -1.88 11.46
N ILE A 115 3.36 -2.57 11.21
CA ILE A 115 3.91 -3.63 12.05
C ILE A 115 5.26 -3.23 12.65
N ASP A 116 5.77 -4.01 13.60
CA ASP A 116 7.08 -3.77 14.25
C ASP A 116 7.20 -2.37 14.88
N CYS A 117 6.08 -1.83 15.37
CA CYS A 117 5.99 -0.51 15.97
C CYS A 117 5.01 -0.56 17.15
N PRO A 118 5.40 -0.08 18.35
CA PRO A 118 4.44 0.08 19.43
C PRO A 118 3.29 0.99 19.02
N LEU A 119 2.08 0.67 19.46
CA LEU A 119 0.87 1.38 19.02
C LEU A 119 0.92 2.89 19.34
N GLU A 120 1.52 3.25 20.48
CA GLU A 120 1.73 4.64 20.89
C GLU A 120 2.66 5.44 19.99
N ASP A 121 3.50 4.75 19.21
CA ASP A 121 4.45 5.35 18.28
C ASP A 121 3.92 5.45 16.85
N VAL A 122 2.76 4.84 16.57
CA VAL A 122 2.08 4.96 15.28
C VAL A 122 1.40 6.33 15.20
N LYS A 123 2.11 7.32 14.65
CA LYS A 123 1.71 8.74 14.63
C LYS A 123 1.81 9.33 13.24
N ILE A 124 1.01 10.36 12.99
CA ILE A 124 1.15 11.21 11.79
C ILE A 124 2.59 11.75 11.72
N GLY A 125 3.18 11.67 10.53
CA GLY A 125 4.56 12.08 10.27
C GLY A 125 5.62 11.01 10.51
N LEU A 126 5.26 9.82 11.03
CA LEU A 126 6.21 8.71 11.17
C LEU A 126 6.69 8.24 9.78
N PRO A 127 8.01 8.27 9.51
CA PRO A 127 8.56 7.68 8.30
C PRO A 127 8.41 6.16 8.31
N VAL A 128 7.91 5.62 7.20
CA VAL A 128 7.63 4.19 7.06
C VAL A 128 8.11 3.66 5.72
N GLU A 129 8.33 2.37 5.65
CA GLU A 129 8.66 1.64 4.43
C GLU A 129 7.78 0.41 4.27
N LEU A 130 7.49 0.05 3.03
CA LEU A 130 6.73 -1.12 2.65
C LEU A 130 7.46 -2.40 3.05
N THR A 131 6.71 -3.35 3.59
CA THR A 131 7.12 -4.73 3.77
C THR A 131 5.93 -5.65 3.52
N TRP A 132 6.14 -6.95 3.63
CA TRP A 132 5.12 -7.93 3.25
C TRP A 132 4.93 -8.94 4.38
N ILE A 133 3.67 -9.27 4.64
CA ILE A 133 3.29 -10.40 5.50
C ILE A 133 2.52 -11.42 4.67
N ASP A 134 2.42 -12.65 5.14
CA ASP A 134 1.49 -13.62 4.58
C ASP A 134 0.10 -13.39 5.16
N ARG A 135 -0.90 -13.37 4.30
CA ARG A 135 -2.31 -13.33 4.69
C ARG A 135 -3.09 -14.27 3.77
N PHE A 136 -3.68 -15.31 4.35
CA PHE A 136 -4.39 -16.36 3.62
C PHE A 136 -3.53 -17.02 2.52
N GLY A 137 -2.23 -17.19 2.75
CA GLY A 137 -1.31 -17.81 1.80
C GLY A 137 -0.86 -16.91 0.65
N ALA A 138 -1.09 -15.60 0.73
CA ALA A 138 -0.64 -14.62 -0.27
C ALA A 138 0.05 -13.42 0.39
N PRO A 139 1.00 -12.77 -0.31
CA PRO A 139 1.63 -11.56 0.19
C PRO A 139 0.62 -10.43 0.38
N PHE A 140 0.69 -9.77 1.53
CA PHE A 140 -0.11 -8.59 1.84
C PHE A 140 0.81 -7.41 2.20
N PRO A 141 0.64 -6.23 1.58
CA PRO A 141 1.49 -5.08 1.83
C PRO A 141 1.16 -4.45 3.18
N VAL A 142 2.18 -4.29 4.00
CA VAL A 142 2.13 -3.57 5.27
C VAL A 142 3.34 -2.65 5.38
N PHE A 143 3.35 -1.78 6.36
CA PHE A 143 4.44 -0.85 6.57
C PHE A 143 5.13 -1.10 7.91
N ARG A 144 6.39 -0.69 8.01
CA ARG A 144 7.16 -0.67 9.25
C ARG A 144 7.91 0.65 9.36
N PRO A 145 8.27 1.08 10.59
CA PRO A 145 9.07 2.28 10.75
C PRO A 145 10.37 2.20 9.96
N ARG A 146 10.72 3.28 9.29
CA ARG A 146 11.99 3.45 8.61
C ARG A 146 12.91 4.27 9.49
N ALA A 147 14.16 3.79 9.70
CA ALA A 147 15.18 4.59 10.36
C ALA A 147 15.45 5.85 9.51
N GLU A 148 15.35 7.03 10.12
CA GLU A 148 15.82 8.26 9.48
C GLU A 148 17.32 8.09 9.22
N SER A 149 17.75 8.29 7.97
CA SER A 149 19.16 8.51 7.68
C SER A 149 19.53 9.80 8.42
N ARG A 150 20.29 9.67 9.52
CA ARG A 150 20.88 10.81 10.20
C ARG A 150 21.77 11.52 9.18
N THR A 151 21.25 12.55 8.56
CA THR A 151 22.08 13.58 7.94
C THR A 151 22.86 14.20 9.09
N ARG A 152 24.15 13.86 9.20
CA ARG A 152 25.08 14.57 10.06
C ARG A 152 24.97 16.05 9.68
N LYS A 153 24.32 16.84 10.53
CA LYS A 153 24.62 18.26 10.59
C LYS A 153 26.01 18.34 11.21
N ASP A 154 26.99 18.61 10.37
CA ASP A 154 28.30 19.06 10.85
C ASP A 154 28.09 20.38 11.62
N PRO A 155 28.59 20.49 12.84
CA PRO A 155 28.58 21.76 13.54
C PRO A 155 29.67 22.65 12.96
N GLN A 156 29.29 23.82 12.48
CA GLN A 156 30.19 24.94 12.31
C GLN A 156 30.34 25.69 13.62
#